data_8ad57c66937d0e66d6329a6443aaf2dc
#
_entry.id   8ad57c66937d0e66d6329a6443aaf2dc
#
_cell.length_a   1.000
_cell.length_b   1.000
_cell.length_c   1.000
_cell.angle_alpha   90.00
_cell.angle_beta   90.00
_cell.angle_gamma   90.00
#
_symmetry.space_group_name_H-M   'P 1'
#
loop_
_entity.id
_entity.type
_entity.pdbx_description
1 polymer ?
#
loop_
_entity_poly.entity_id
_entity_poly.type
_entity_poly.pdbx_seq_one_letter_code
_entity_poly.pdbx_strand_id
1 'polypeptide(L)'
;MPIFSEAANMGGSSILFKKNKSREQMVEVRKLDDFLQQHPSSIGMMKIDVEGFEWEVLQGAEQTMRTYKPKLLIEYSLPLYNQISPDHGRKIYQFLTSIYGHIRNVGLDHEIDQKVESFEDLEPLTHHTNLWCTND
;
A
#
# COMPACT_ATOMS: atom_id res chain seq x y z
N MET A 1 -7.74 8.65 14.67
CA MET A 1 -6.42 7.97 14.56
C MET A 1 -5.33 9.01 14.38
N PRO A 2 -4.22 8.94 15.11
CA PRO A 2 -3.13 9.91 14.97
C PRO A 2 -2.31 9.67 13.70
N ILE A 3 -1.88 10.75 13.07
CA ILE A 3 -0.84 10.76 12.02
C ILE A 3 0.41 11.41 12.59
N PHE A 4 1.56 10.81 12.36
CA PHE A 4 2.86 11.32 12.77
C PHE A 4 3.61 11.84 11.54
N SER A 5 4.14 13.06 11.61
CA SER A 5 4.90 13.68 10.53
C SER A 5 6.21 14.27 11.06
N GLU A 6 7.23 14.28 10.21
CA GLU A 6 8.48 15.00 10.47
C GLU A 6 8.29 16.50 10.18
N ALA A 7 8.86 17.36 11.03
CA ALA A 7 8.74 18.81 10.86
C ALA A 7 9.37 19.33 9.56
N ALA A 8 10.32 18.59 9.00
CA ALA A 8 11.06 18.96 7.78
C ALA A 8 10.61 18.21 6.51
N ASN A 9 9.77 17.18 6.64
CA ASN A 9 9.32 16.38 5.52
C ASN A 9 7.86 15.95 5.71
N MET A 10 6.95 16.66 5.07
CA MET A 10 5.52 16.36 5.13
C MET A 10 5.15 15.07 4.38
N GLY A 11 5.97 14.65 3.40
CA GLY A 11 5.79 13.41 2.66
C GLY A 11 6.09 12.14 3.48
N GLY A 12 6.82 12.28 4.59
CA GLY A 12 7.12 11.17 5.51
C GLY A 12 6.14 11.01 6.66
N SER A 13 4.88 11.41 6.51
CA SER A 13 3.85 11.23 7.54
C SER A 13 3.45 9.76 7.67
N SER A 14 3.33 9.24 8.88
CA SER A 14 2.96 7.85 9.14
C SER A 14 1.90 7.73 10.24
N ILE A 15 1.07 6.71 10.11
CA ILE A 15 0.07 6.32 11.13
C ILE A 15 0.67 5.34 12.15
N LEU A 16 1.62 4.52 11.74
CA LEU A 16 2.16 3.44 12.56
C LEU A 16 3.40 3.83 13.38
N PHE A 17 4.21 4.75 12.88
CA PHE A 17 5.52 5.02 13.44
C PHE A 17 5.63 6.46 13.94
N LYS A 18 5.86 6.60 15.26
CA LYS A 18 6.19 7.88 15.88
C LYS A 18 7.70 8.05 15.92
N LYS A 19 8.20 9.02 15.14
CA LYS A 19 9.61 9.40 15.17
C LYS A 19 9.84 10.49 16.24
N ASN A 20 11.04 10.56 16.78
CA ASN A 20 11.43 11.66 17.66
C ASN A 20 11.21 13.00 16.95
N LYS A 21 10.55 13.96 17.61
CA LYS A 21 10.14 15.29 17.11
C LYS A 21 9.02 15.26 16.06
N SER A 22 8.28 14.17 15.91
CA SER A 22 7.08 14.15 15.06
C SER A 22 5.96 14.99 15.68
N ARG A 23 5.20 15.66 14.81
CA ARG A 23 3.92 16.26 15.20
C ARG A 23 2.83 15.19 15.13
N GLU A 24 1.90 15.25 16.06
CA GLU A 24 0.75 14.35 16.10
C GLU A 24 -0.51 15.15 15.73
N GLN A 25 -1.28 14.63 14.81
CA GLN A 25 -2.55 15.18 14.40
C GLN A 25 -3.59 14.07 14.36
N MET A 26 -4.76 14.31 14.95
CA MET A 26 -5.89 13.38 14.89
C MET A 26 -6.62 13.54 13.57
N VAL A 27 -6.91 12.41 12.91
CA VAL A 27 -7.68 12.37 11.67
C VAL A 27 -8.77 11.30 11.76
N GLU A 28 -9.88 11.52 11.06
CA GLU A 28 -10.89 10.49 10.88
C GLU A 28 -10.40 9.47 9.85
N VAL A 29 -10.59 8.19 10.15
CA VAL A 29 -10.25 7.08 9.26
C VAL A 29 -11.52 6.31 8.93
N ARG A 30 -11.79 6.08 7.65
CA ARG A 30 -12.92 5.30 7.15
C ARG A 30 -12.45 4.22 6.21
N LYS A 31 -13.17 3.10 6.17
CA LYS A 31 -12.97 2.09 5.13
C LYS A 31 -13.53 2.60 3.81
N LEU A 32 -12.80 2.36 2.72
CA LEU A 32 -13.25 2.73 1.39
C LEU A 32 -14.56 2.00 1.01
N ASP A 33 -14.67 0.72 1.38
CA ASP A 33 -15.86 -0.08 1.11
C ASP A 33 -17.13 0.55 1.73
N ASP A 34 -17.04 1.01 3.00
CA ASP A 34 -18.16 1.67 3.69
C ASP A 34 -18.48 3.03 3.05
N PHE A 35 -17.46 3.79 2.66
CA PHE A 35 -17.64 5.07 1.99
C PHE A 35 -18.36 4.92 0.64
N LEU A 36 -17.98 3.93 -0.17
CA LEU A 36 -18.59 3.70 -1.49
C LEU A 36 -20.00 3.10 -1.42
N GLN A 37 -20.37 2.44 -0.32
CA GLN A 37 -21.77 2.07 -0.09
C GLN A 37 -22.68 3.30 0.03
N GLN A 38 -22.18 4.38 0.65
CA GLN A 38 -22.91 5.64 0.80
C GLN A 38 -22.77 6.55 -0.42
N HIS A 39 -21.70 6.41 -1.18
CA HIS A 39 -21.36 7.23 -2.36
C HIS A 39 -20.97 6.31 -3.53
N PRO A 40 -21.94 5.61 -4.17
CA PRO A 40 -21.64 4.64 -5.21
C PRO A 40 -20.88 5.27 -6.38
N SER A 41 -19.72 4.69 -6.71
CA SER A 41 -18.85 5.12 -7.81
C SER A 41 -18.01 3.96 -8.28
N SER A 42 -17.70 3.90 -9.56
CA SER A 42 -16.71 2.98 -10.09
C SER A 42 -15.30 3.55 -9.91
N ILE A 43 -14.33 2.68 -9.64
CA ILE A 43 -12.93 3.08 -9.48
C ILE A 43 -12.09 2.38 -10.54
N GLY A 44 -11.44 3.17 -11.39
CA GLY A 44 -10.57 2.67 -12.46
C GLY A 44 -9.09 2.56 -12.04
N MET A 45 -8.67 3.38 -11.09
CA MET A 45 -7.27 3.40 -10.62
C MET A 45 -7.21 3.78 -9.14
N MET A 46 -6.26 3.18 -8.42
CA MET A 46 -5.94 3.52 -7.03
C MET A 46 -4.42 3.72 -6.88
N LYS A 47 -4.03 4.69 -6.05
CA LYS A 47 -2.67 4.78 -5.49
C LYS A 47 -2.76 4.59 -3.98
N ILE A 48 -1.92 3.72 -3.43
CA ILE A 48 -1.76 3.49 -1.99
C ILE A 48 -0.31 3.74 -1.61
N ASP A 49 -0.11 4.68 -0.70
CA ASP A 49 1.19 5.12 -0.21
C ASP A 49 0.95 5.71 1.19
N VAL A 50 1.00 4.86 2.20
CA VAL A 50 0.57 5.17 3.58
C VAL A 50 1.60 4.75 4.64
N GLU A 51 2.85 4.65 4.23
CA GLU A 51 4.01 4.51 5.10
C GLU A 51 3.87 3.36 6.13
N GLY A 52 3.51 2.17 5.65
CA GLY A 52 3.40 0.94 6.44
C GLY A 52 1.97 0.54 6.82
N PHE A 53 0.95 1.34 6.48
CA PHE A 53 -0.46 1.04 6.76
C PHE A 53 -1.20 0.42 5.56
N GLU A 54 -0.44 -0.07 4.56
CA GLU A 54 -0.98 -0.59 3.30
C GLU A 54 -1.93 -1.77 3.51
N TRP A 55 -1.61 -2.66 4.47
CA TRP A 55 -2.45 -3.82 4.76
C TRP A 55 -3.85 -3.40 5.22
N GLU A 56 -3.94 -2.45 6.13
CA GLU A 56 -5.20 -1.95 6.67
C GLU A 56 -6.02 -1.24 5.59
N VAL A 57 -5.36 -0.50 4.69
CA VAL A 57 -6.02 0.12 3.54
C VAL A 57 -6.57 -0.94 2.59
N LEU A 58 -5.79 -1.98 2.27
CA LEU A 58 -6.23 -3.08 1.42
C LEU A 58 -7.44 -3.83 2.02
N GLN A 59 -7.41 -4.09 3.32
CA GLN A 59 -8.56 -4.70 4.02
C GLN A 59 -9.81 -3.81 3.99
N GLY A 60 -9.64 -2.51 4.15
CA GLY A 60 -10.74 -1.54 4.10
C GLY A 60 -11.29 -1.27 2.70
N ALA A 61 -10.62 -1.76 1.66
CA ALA A 61 -10.97 -1.60 0.25
C ALA A 61 -11.21 -2.94 -0.46
N GLU A 62 -11.24 -4.05 0.25
CA GLU A 62 -11.24 -5.40 -0.35
C GLU A 62 -12.41 -5.63 -1.29
N GLN A 63 -13.63 -5.28 -0.87
CA GLN A 63 -14.82 -5.46 -1.70
C GLN A 63 -14.75 -4.59 -2.96
N THR A 64 -14.32 -3.34 -2.82
CA THR A 64 -14.12 -2.41 -3.93
C THR A 64 -13.10 -2.95 -4.93
N MET A 65 -11.96 -3.43 -4.45
CA MET A 65 -10.89 -3.95 -5.29
C MET A 65 -11.30 -5.21 -6.03
N ARG A 66 -12.02 -6.14 -5.37
CA ARG A 66 -12.51 -7.36 -6.01
C ARG A 66 -13.60 -7.09 -7.03
N THR A 67 -14.46 -6.09 -6.77
CA THR A 67 -15.58 -5.74 -7.66
C THR A 67 -15.10 -4.99 -8.90
N TYR A 68 -14.31 -3.94 -8.74
CA TYR A 68 -13.91 -3.05 -9.83
C TYR A 68 -12.56 -3.39 -10.43
N LYS A 69 -11.71 -4.12 -9.71
CA LYS A 69 -10.33 -4.47 -10.11
C LYS A 69 -9.57 -3.27 -10.68
N PRO A 70 -9.54 -2.13 -9.95
CA PRO A 70 -8.86 -0.93 -10.42
C PRO A 70 -7.39 -1.21 -10.67
N LYS A 71 -6.76 -0.51 -11.61
CA LYS A 71 -5.30 -0.51 -11.73
C LYS A 71 -4.73 0.04 -10.43
N LEU A 72 -3.75 -0.63 -9.86
CA LEU A 72 -3.22 -0.27 -8.54
C LEU A 72 -1.74 0.07 -8.63
N LEU A 73 -1.38 1.24 -8.12
CA LEU A 73 -0.01 1.60 -7.77
C LEU A 73 0.10 1.59 -6.25
N ILE A 74 0.89 0.69 -5.70
CA ILE A 74 1.06 0.57 -4.24
C ILE A 74 2.53 0.67 -3.87
N GLU A 75 2.85 1.55 -2.90
CA GLU A 75 4.16 1.52 -2.28
C GLU A 75 4.32 0.22 -1.49
N TYR A 76 5.48 -0.42 -1.65
CA TYR A 76 5.81 -1.68 -1.01
C TYR A 76 7.16 -1.58 -0.32
N SER A 77 7.17 -1.69 0.99
CA SER A 77 8.38 -1.55 1.79
C SER A 77 8.61 -2.79 2.66
N LEU A 78 9.30 -3.78 2.10
CA LEU A 78 9.62 -5.01 2.84
C LEU A 78 10.43 -4.73 4.13
N PRO A 79 11.42 -3.81 4.15
CA PRO A 79 12.11 -3.45 5.39
C PRO A 79 11.19 -2.91 6.47
N LEU A 80 10.19 -2.13 6.09
CA LEU A 80 9.20 -1.59 7.02
C LEU A 80 8.26 -2.68 7.53
N TYR A 81 7.79 -3.54 6.62
CA TYR A 81 6.88 -4.64 6.96
C TYR A 81 7.52 -5.65 7.91
N ASN A 82 8.80 -5.93 7.76
CA ASN A 82 9.55 -6.83 8.64
C ASN A 82 9.66 -6.30 10.08
N GLN A 83 9.49 -4.99 10.30
CA GLN A 83 9.39 -4.41 11.65
C GLN A 83 8.02 -4.68 12.30
N ILE A 84 7.00 -4.94 11.50
CA ILE A 84 5.65 -5.26 11.97
C ILE A 84 5.55 -6.76 12.29
N SER A 85 5.83 -7.61 11.31
CA SER A 85 5.97 -9.05 11.48
C SER A 85 6.73 -9.67 10.29
N PRO A 86 7.35 -10.86 10.46
CA PRO A 86 8.06 -11.55 9.37
C PRO A 86 7.18 -11.88 8.16
N ASP A 87 5.88 -12.05 8.37
CA ASP A 87 4.93 -12.48 7.33
C ASP A 87 4.14 -11.31 6.70
N HIS A 88 4.37 -10.08 7.18
CA HIS A 88 3.54 -8.93 6.78
C HIS A 88 3.63 -8.64 5.27
N GLY A 89 4.83 -8.62 4.71
CA GLY A 89 5.04 -8.42 3.28
C GLY A 89 4.46 -9.54 2.42
N ARG A 90 4.61 -10.80 2.86
CA ARG A 90 4.04 -11.97 2.17
C ARG A 90 2.52 -11.92 2.17
N LYS A 91 1.91 -11.52 3.26
CA LYS A 91 0.45 -11.37 3.39
C LYS A 91 -0.09 -10.34 2.40
N ILE A 92 0.57 -9.19 2.26
CA ILE A 92 0.21 -8.16 1.28
C ILE A 92 0.33 -8.73 -0.14
N TYR A 93 1.44 -9.36 -0.46
CA TYR A 93 1.66 -9.98 -1.78
C TYR A 93 0.59 -11.01 -2.12
N GLN A 94 0.25 -11.90 -1.20
CA GLN A 94 -0.81 -12.91 -1.39
C GLN A 94 -2.18 -12.27 -1.63
N PHE A 95 -2.49 -11.19 -0.92
CA PHE A 95 -3.72 -10.44 -1.16
C PHE A 95 -3.75 -9.86 -2.59
N LEU A 96 -2.66 -9.23 -3.02
CA LEU A 96 -2.55 -8.64 -4.37
C LEU A 96 -2.69 -9.71 -5.46
N THR A 97 -2.04 -10.86 -5.32
CA THR A 97 -2.13 -11.96 -6.29
C THR A 97 -3.50 -12.62 -6.32
N SER A 98 -4.29 -12.48 -5.26
CA SER A 98 -5.69 -12.97 -5.25
C SER A 98 -6.63 -12.14 -6.13
N ILE A 99 -6.21 -10.94 -6.54
CA ILE A 99 -7.02 -9.99 -7.32
C ILE A 99 -6.40 -9.71 -8.70
N TYR A 100 -5.07 -9.58 -8.75
CA TYR A 100 -4.34 -9.14 -9.95
C TYR A 100 -3.54 -10.28 -10.58
N GLY A 101 -3.68 -10.42 -11.90
CA GLY A 101 -2.92 -11.39 -12.68
C GLY A 101 -1.50 -10.93 -13.03
N HIS A 102 -1.25 -9.62 -12.98
CA HIS A 102 0.02 -9.03 -13.33
C HIS A 102 0.49 -8.07 -12.24
N ILE A 103 1.68 -8.34 -11.69
CA ILE A 103 2.36 -7.48 -10.71
C ILE A 103 3.75 -7.16 -11.27
N ARG A 104 4.11 -5.88 -11.29
CA ARG A 104 5.41 -5.40 -11.75
C ARG A 104 6.03 -4.49 -10.69
N ASN A 105 7.32 -4.69 -10.43
CA ASN A 105 8.11 -3.73 -9.67
C ASN A 105 8.55 -2.61 -10.63
N VAL A 106 8.10 -1.39 -10.36
CA VAL A 106 8.38 -0.23 -11.22
C VAL A 106 9.34 0.79 -10.59
N GLY A 107 9.85 0.49 -9.38
CA GLY A 107 10.72 1.42 -8.66
C GLY A 107 9.98 2.63 -8.11
N LEU A 108 10.70 3.57 -7.51
CA LEU A 108 10.11 4.78 -6.95
C LEU A 108 9.77 5.81 -8.02
N ASP A 109 10.65 5.98 -9.00
CA ASP A 109 10.55 6.95 -10.09
C ASP A 109 10.23 6.27 -11.44
N HIS A 110 9.65 5.06 -11.40
CA HIS A 110 9.37 4.26 -12.59
C HIS A 110 10.62 3.91 -13.43
N GLU A 111 11.78 3.87 -12.80
CA GLU A 111 13.08 3.56 -13.41
C GLU A 111 13.30 2.05 -13.64
N ILE A 112 12.44 1.21 -13.03
CA ILE A 112 12.46 -0.25 -13.18
C ILE A 112 11.15 -0.68 -13.83
N ASP A 113 11.19 -1.79 -14.53
CA ASP A 113 10.00 -2.48 -15.03
C ASP A 113 10.25 -3.99 -14.99
N GLN A 114 10.16 -4.55 -13.79
CA GLN A 114 10.44 -5.95 -13.53
C GLN A 114 9.17 -6.70 -13.15
N LYS A 115 8.86 -7.78 -13.89
CA LYS A 115 7.76 -8.67 -13.54
C LYS A 115 8.04 -9.35 -12.19
N VAL A 116 7.03 -9.39 -11.32
CA VAL A 116 7.04 -10.11 -10.07
C VAL A 116 6.24 -11.40 -10.28
N GLU A 117 6.93 -12.54 -10.29
CA GLU A 117 6.32 -13.85 -10.52
C GLU A 117 6.01 -14.58 -9.22
N SER A 118 6.79 -14.29 -8.18
CA SER A 118 6.64 -14.88 -6.84
C SER A 118 7.05 -13.89 -5.76
N PHE A 119 6.74 -14.22 -4.50
CA PHE A 119 7.17 -13.40 -3.37
C PHE A 119 8.69 -13.34 -3.24
N GLU A 120 9.39 -14.37 -3.63
CA GLU A 120 10.86 -14.46 -3.60
C GLU A 120 11.53 -13.37 -4.46
N ASP A 121 10.83 -12.85 -5.49
CA ASP A 121 11.32 -11.70 -6.27
C ASP A 121 11.34 -10.39 -5.47
N LEU A 122 10.57 -10.30 -4.39
CA LEU A 122 10.49 -9.15 -3.50
C LEU A 122 11.39 -9.27 -2.26
N GLU A 123 11.79 -10.49 -1.89
CA GLU A 123 12.62 -10.73 -0.70
C GLU A 123 13.96 -9.97 -0.70
N PRO A 124 14.66 -9.79 -1.84
CA PRO A 124 15.91 -9.04 -1.86
C PRO A 124 15.78 -7.53 -1.68
N LEU A 125 14.56 -6.99 -1.65
CA LEU A 125 14.33 -5.54 -1.53
C LEU A 125 14.85 -5.02 -0.19
N THR A 126 15.76 -4.07 -0.25
CA THR A 126 16.34 -3.36 0.90
C THR A 126 15.79 -1.96 1.07
N HIS A 127 14.98 -1.50 0.12
CA HIS A 127 14.35 -0.18 0.10
C HIS A 127 12.88 -0.35 -0.28
N HIS A 128 12.07 0.68 -0.07
CA HIS A 128 10.72 0.70 -0.60
C HIS A 128 10.74 0.85 -2.14
N THR A 129 9.71 0.36 -2.77
CA THR A 129 9.48 0.42 -4.21
C THR A 129 8.00 0.63 -4.48
N ASN A 130 7.63 0.82 -5.73
CA ASN A 130 6.23 0.78 -6.16
C ASN A 130 5.94 -0.50 -6.93
N LEU A 131 4.83 -1.14 -6.60
CA LEU A 131 4.26 -2.24 -7.37
C LEU A 131 3.10 -1.73 -8.22
N TRP A 132 3.14 -2.06 -9.51
CA TRP A 132 2.06 -1.83 -10.46
C TRP A 132 1.29 -3.13 -10.65
N CYS A 133 -0.01 -3.12 -10.33
CA CYS A 133 -0.86 -4.31 -10.36
C CYS A 133 -2.02 -4.10 -11.34
N THR A 134 -2.19 -5.03 -12.28
CA THR A 134 -3.23 -4.99 -13.32
C THR A 134 -3.77 -6.37 -13.63
N ASN A 135 -4.86 -6.42 -14.41
CA ASN A 135 -5.43 -7.64 -14.99
C ASN A 135 -5.43 -7.65 -16.53
N ASP A 136 -4.90 -6.60 -17.13
CA ASP A 136 -4.75 -6.41 -18.59
C ASP A 136 -3.27 -6.32 -19.02
#